data_aba5b06047324fec91b1946cec34e9d7
#
_entry.id   aba5b06047324fec91b1946cec34e9d7
#
_cell.length_a   1.000
_cell.length_b   1.000
_cell.length_c   1.000
_cell.angle_alpha   90.00
_cell.angle_beta   90.00
_cell.angle_gamma   90.00
#
_symmetry.space_group_name_H-M   'P 1'
#
loop_
_entity.id
_entity.type
_entity.pdbx_description
1 polymer ?
#
loop_
_entity_poly.entity_id
_entity_poly.type
_entity_poly.pdbx_seq_one_letter_code
_entity_poly.pdbx_strand_id
1 'polypeptide(L)' 'VGADFVRIHQRYLVRTGAVDRMEGGEVVLRDGRRLPVSRSCQPSALLAFTRAELEG' A
#
# COMPACT_ATOMS: atom_id res chain seq x y z
N VAL A 1 -5.99 -12.78 13.46
CA VAL A 1 -5.69 -12.08 12.54
C VAL A 1 -5.05 -10.70 12.74
N GLY A 2 -3.85 -10.58 12.35
CA GLY A 2 -3.11 -9.37 12.54
C GLY A 2 -3.49 -8.28 11.54
N ALA A 3 -2.98 -7.10 11.79
CA ALA A 3 -3.11 -6.02 10.85
C ALA A 3 -2.27 -6.35 9.61
N ASP A 4 -2.83 -6.05 8.48
CA ASP A 4 -2.12 -6.28 7.24
C ASP A 4 -1.29 -5.05 6.92
N PHE A 5 0.00 -5.22 6.98
CA PHE A 5 0.95 -4.16 6.65
C PHE A 5 1.66 -4.51 5.36
N VAL A 6 1.91 -3.49 4.56
CA VAL A 6 2.62 -3.64 3.30
C VAL A 6 3.80 -2.69 3.30
N ARG A 7 4.98 -3.21 3.00
CA ARG A 7 6.16 -2.39 2.87
C ARG A 7 6.16 -1.75 1.48
N ILE A 8 6.13 -0.45 1.45
CA ILE A 8 6.13 0.29 0.19
C ILE A 8 7.48 0.96 -0.06
N HIS A 9 8.31 1.01 0.97
CA HIS A 9 9.63 1.63 0.89
C HIS A 9 10.47 1.07 2.02
N GLN A 10 11.80 1.22 1.92
CA GLN A 10 12.67 0.74 2.98
C GLN A 10 12.33 1.35 4.34
N ARG A 11 11.79 2.54 4.34
CA ARG A 11 11.46 3.27 5.56
C ARG A 11 9.97 3.39 5.84
N TYR A 12 9.14 2.92 4.93
CA TYR A 12 7.69 3.09 5.08
C TYR A 12 6.98 1.75 5.07
N LEU A 13 6.13 1.60 6.03
CA LEU A 13 5.26 0.44 6.15
C LEU A 13 3.86 0.98 6.37
N VAL A 14 2.92 0.59 5.54
CA VAL A 14 1.55 1.11 5.63
C VAL A 14 0.57 -0.01 5.90
N ARG A 15 -0.52 0.34 6.55
CA ARG A 15 -1.62 -0.56 6.79
C ARG A 15 -2.50 -0.59 5.54
N THR A 16 -2.85 -1.77 5.06
CA THR A 16 -3.67 -1.89 3.87
C THR A 16 -5.02 -1.20 4.02
N GLY A 17 -5.59 -1.25 5.20
CA GLY A 17 -6.88 -0.60 5.47
C GLY A 17 -6.84 0.92 5.43
N ALA A 18 -5.65 1.51 5.53
CA ALA A 18 -5.49 2.96 5.48
C ALA A 18 -5.23 3.48 4.07
N VAL A 19 -5.06 2.59 3.11
CA VAL A 19 -4.76 2.96 1.73
C VAL A 19 -6.03 3.09 0.93
N ASP A 20 -6.20 4.25 0.28
CA ASP A 20 -7.32 4.48 -0.62
C ASP A 20 -7.05 3.81 -1.96
N ARG A 21 -5.89 4.09 -2.52
CA ARG A 21 -5.50 3.52 -3.82
C ARG A 21 -4.00 3.68 -4.02
N MET A 22 -3.50 3.03 -5.05
CA MET A 22 -2.13 3.16 -5.48
C MET A 22 -2.13 3.78 -6.87
N GLU A 23 -1.40 4.84 -7.06
CA GLU A 23 -1.46 5.62 -8.28
C GLU A 23 -0.08 6.19 -8.62
N GLY A 24 0.36 5.97 -9.86
CA GLY A 24 1.60 6.57 -10.33
C GLY A 24 2.83 6.25 -9.51
N GLY A 25 2.91 5.06 -8.94
CA GLY A 25 4.05 4.68 -8.10
C GLY A 25 4.00 5.24 -6.70
N GLU A 26 2.85 5.76 -6.29
CA GLU A 26 2.64 6.29 -4.95
C GLU A 26 1.39 5.68 -4.35
N VAL A 27 1.38 5.63 -3.03
CA VAL A 27 0.20 5.18 -2.30
C VAL A 27 -0.56 6.40 -1.82
N VAL A 28 -1.84 6.46 -2.12
CA VAL A 28 -2.71 7.52 -1.64
C VAL A 28 -3.49 6.99 -0.45
N LEU A 29 -3.30 7.62 0.70
CA LEU A 29 -3.98 7.23 1.92
C LEU A 29 -5.35 7.86 1.97
N ARG A 30 -6.22 7.27 2.79
CA ARG A 30 -7.59 7.77 2.93
C ARG A 30 -7.67 9.18 3.49
N ASP A 31 -6.65 9.58 4.22
CA ASP A 31 -6.59 10.93 4.79
C ASP A 31 -6.06 11.97 3.80
N GLY A 32 -5.71 11.54 2.59
CA GLY A 32 -5.20 12.42 1.55
C GLY A 32 -3.69 12.46 1.44
N ARG A 33 -3.00 11.75 2.30
CA ARG A 33 -1.53 11.72 2.24
C ARG A 33 -1.07 10.82 1.12
N ARG A 34 0.10 11.13 0.59
CA ARG A 34 0.74 10.33 -0.45
C ARG A 34 2.12 9.92 0.01
N LEU A 35 2.44 8.67 -0.20
CA LEU A 35 3.75 8.13 0.16
C LEU A 35 4.37 7.48 -1.06
N PRO A 36 5.69 7.64 -1.25
CA PRO A 36 6.36 7.02 -2.40
C PRO A 36 6.47 5.51 -2.21
N VAL A 37 6.36 4.79 -3.31
CA VAL A 37 6.57 3.34 -3.33
C VAL A 37 7.83 3.08 -4.12
N SER A 38 8.82 2.41 -3.51
CA SER A 38 10.06 2.13 -4.21
C SER A 38 9.79 1.14 -5.33
N ARG A 39 10.61 1.21 -6.38
CA ARG A 39 10.44 0.33 -7.54
C ARG A 39 10.42 -1.14 -7.17
N SER A 40 11.30 -1.53 -6.27
CA SER A 40 11.39 -2.93 -5.88
C SER A 40 10.18 -3.37 -5.07
N CYS A 41 9.47 -2.44 -4.46
CA CYS A 41 8.28 -2.77 -3.66
C CYS A 41 6.97 -2.64 -4.44
N GLN A 42 6.99 -1.99 -5.61
CA GLN A 42 5.77 -1.77 -6.38
C GLN A 42 4.99 -3.04 -6.72
N PRO A 43 5.62 -4.07 -7.27
CA PRO A 43 4.87 -5.29 -7.60
C PRO A 43 4.23 -5.93 -6.38
N SER A 44 5.00 -6.02 -5.27
CA SER A 44 4.48 -6.63 -4.05
C SER A 44 3.37 -5.80 -3.45
N ALA A 45 3.54 -4.49 -3.44
CA ALA A 45 2.53 -3.59 -2.89
C ALA A 45 1.23 -3.65 -3.68
N LEU A 46 1.35 -3.62 -5.00
CA LEU A 46 0.18 -3.69 -5.86
C LEU A 46 -0.59 -4.99 -5.66
N LEU A 47 0.15 -6.09 -5.58
CA LEU A 47 -0.46 -7.40 -5.36
C LEU A 47 -1.17 -7.44 -4.01
N ALA A 48 -0.54 -6.92 -2.96
CA ALA A 48 -1.11 -6.93 -1.63
C ALA A 48 -2.39 -6.09 -1.56
N PHE A 49 -2.39 -4.92 -2.19
CA PHE A 49 -3.56 -4.05 -2.18
C PHE A 49 -4.70 -4.65 -3.00
N THR A 50 -4.39 -5.32 -4.11
CA THR A 50 -5.39 -5.98 -4.91
C THR A 50 -6.04 -7.11 -4.13
N ARG A 51 -5.24 -7.88 -3.41
CA ARG A 51 -5.77 -8.96 -2.58
C ARG A 51 -6.67 -8.43 -1.48
N ALA A 52 -6.27 -7.33 -0.86
CA ALA A 52 -7.07 -6.73 0.21
C ALA A 52 -8.44 -6.29 -0.32
N GLU A 53 -8.49 -5.75 -1.53
CA GLU A 53 -9.76 -5.36 -2.13
C GLU A 53 -10.65 -6.58 -2.40
N LEU A 54 -10.06 -7.66 -2.89
CA LEU A 54 -10.82 -8.85 -3.21
C LEU A 54 -11.36 -9.53 -1.94
N GLU A 55 -10.62 -9.44 -0.85
CA GLU A 55 -11.03 -10.05 0.40
C GLU A 55 -11.95 -9.14 1.22
N GLY A 56 -11.86 -7.89 0.98
CA GLY A 56 -12.60 -6.91 1.74
C GLY A 56 -14.00 -6.70 1.29
#